data_0848ce4b50b49b25ccda776dba3d11fb
#
_entry.id   0848ce4b50b49b25ccda776dba3d11fb
#
_cell.length_a   1.000
_cell.length_b   1.000
_cell.length_c   1.000
_cell.angle_alpha   90.00
_cell.angle_beta   90.00
_cell.angle_gamma   90.00
#
_symmetry.space_group_name_H-M   'P 1'
#
loop_
_entity.id
_entity.type
_entity.pdbx_description
1 polymer ?
#
loop_
_entity_poly.entity_id
_entity_poly.type
_entity_poly.pdbx_seq_one_letter_code
_entity_poly.pdbx_strand_id
1 'polypeptide(L)'
;MDQGKLKKYAEAIVRIGVNVQDGDNIVVNTDTDSLELAREIVRACWRSGAADVDTIISDNDMALGRFEEAKSEVFDHYPQFKVDYSENHMKLKYHRISVSAPRLDLFQDVEPDRLRRFSISANKATEPIMRYMDVGDIKWVVAAAASELWAKTFFPELPVDEAMDALWEKIFAACRISDELDAVTAWEEHDAKLKAYENWLNEQNFDYLHYEAPGTDFKVGLAEQHRWIGGSSLTPDGVRYMANMPTEEIFSTPHAKRAEGKLK
;
A
#
# COMPACT_ATOMS: atom_id res chain seq x y z
N MET A 1 -2.58 -19.28 -12.20
CA MET A 1 -1.77 -18.70 -11.09
C MET A 1 -1.12 -19.81 -10.27
N ASP A 2 0.16 -19.68 -9.93
CA ASP A 2 0.92 -20.62 -9.11
C ASP A 2 0.56 -20.49 -7.62
N GLN A 3 -0.07 -21.54 -7.07
CA GLN A 3 -0.51 -21.58 -5.66
C GLN A 3 0.66 -21.63 -4.68
N GLY A 4 1.80 -22.18 -5.09
CA GLY A 4 3.03 -22.22 -4.27
C GLY A 4 3.59 -20.81 -4.09
N LYS A 5 3.71 -20.06 -5.18
CA LYS A 5 4.17 -18.67 -5.16
C LYS A 5 3.17 -17.75 -4.42
N LEU A 6 1.86 -17.98 -4.57
CA LEU A 6 0.83 -17.22 -3.83
C LEU A 6 1.01 -17.36 -2.33
N LYS A 7 1.24 -18.59 -1.84
CA LYS A 7 1.51 -18.85 -0.41
C LYS A 7 2.80 -18.18 0.06
N LYS A 8 3.88 -18.29 -0.73
CA LYS A 8 5.15 -17.60 -0.42
C LYS A 8 4.95 -16.07 -0.35
N TYR A 9 4.15 -15.51 -1.26
CA TYR A 9 3.84 -14.09 -1.25
C TYR A 9 3.04 -13.68 -0.01
N ALA A 10 2.01 -14.44 0.35
CA ALA A 10 1.26 -14.22 1.59
C ALA A 10 2.16 -14.30 2.84
N GLU A 11 3.08 -15.26 2.89
CA GLU A 11 4.05 -15.37 3.98
C GLU A 11 5.04 -14.20 4.01
N ALA A 12 5.48 -13.70 2.85
CA ALA A 12 6.33 -12.51 2.77
C ALA A 12 5.59 -11.26 3.29
N ILE A 13 4.33 -11.05 2.89
CA ILE A 13 3.49 -9.94 3.40
C ILE A 13 3.36 -10.00 4.92
N VAL A 14 3.19 -11.18 5.49
CA VAL A 14 3.00 -11.37 6.93
C VAL A 14 4.31 -11.25 7.72
N ARG A 15 5.40 -11.87 7.24
CA ARG A 15 6.66 -11.97 7.99
C ARG A 15 7.61 -10.80 7.75
N ILE A 16 7.50 -10.13 6.60
CA ILE A 16 8.37 -9.02 6.21
C ILE A 16 7.53 -7.73 6.17
N GLY A 17 6.39 -7.78 5.49
CA GLY A 17 5.49 -6.65 5.34
C GLY A 17 5.10 -6.10 6.70
N VAL A 18 4.12 -6.69 7.36
CA VAL A 18 3.66 -6.26 8.68
C VAL A 18 4.51 -6.85 9.82
N ASN A 19 5.36 -7.83 9.54
CA ASN A 19 6.22 -8.55 10.51
C ASN A 19 5.46 -8.94 11.78
N VAL A 20 4.50 -9.85 11.61
CA VAL A 20 3.64 -10.35 12.70
C VAL A 20 4.50 -10.97 13.81
N GLN A 21 4.32 -10.49 15.03
CA GLN A 21 4.88 -11.05 16.24
C GLN A 21 3.85 -11.90 16.97
N ASP A 22 4.31 -12.81 17.82
CA ASP A 22 3.41 -13.62 18.66
C ASP A 22 2.54 -12.72 19.55
N GLY A 23 1.24 -12.92 19.49
CA GLY A 23 0.26 -12.10 20.23
C GLY A 23 -0.21 -10.83 19.54
N ASP A 24 0.26 -10.52 18.32
CA ASP A 24 -0.24 -9.36 17.55
C ASP A 24 -1.71 -9.52 17.13
N ASN A 25 -2.44 -8.42 17.14
CA ASN A 25 -3.76 -8.33 16.50
C ASN A 25 -3.59 -7.79 15.07
N ILE A 26 -4.28 -8.38 14.10
CA ILE A 26 -4.15 -8.02 12.67
C ILE A 26 -5.52 -7.68 12.10
N VAL A 27 -5.61 -6.62 11.31
CA VAL A 27 -6.75 -6.37 10.43
C VAL A 27 -6.33 -6.48 8.96
N VAL A 28 -6.98 -7.36 8.22
CA VAL A 28 -6.76 -7.55 6.78
C VAL A 28 -7.86 -6.83 6.01
N ASN A 29 -7.49 -5.74 5.32
CA ASN A 29 -8.38 -5.03 4.41
C ASN A 29 -8.17 -5.58 3.00
N THR A 30 -9.23 -5.98 2.34
CA THR A 30 -9.18 -6.58 1.01
C THR A 30 -10.42 -6.21 0.20
N ASP A 31 -10.39 -6.49 -1.09
CA ASP A 31 -11.56 -6.45 -1.95
C ASP A 31 -11.94 -7.86 -2.44
N THR A 32 -13.10 -7.97 -3.09
CA THR A 32 -13.61 -9.25 -3.61
C THR A 32 -12.71 -9.83 -4.70
N ASP A 33 -11.98 -9.01 -5.45
CA ASP A 33 -11.07 -9.44 -6.52
C ASP A 33 -9.78 -10.07 -5.96
N SER A 34 -9.39 -9.73 -4.73
CA SER A 34 -8.15 -10.18 -4.05
C SER A 34 -8.37 -11.24 -2.96
N LEU A 35 -9.57 -11.81 -2.83
CA LEU A 35 -9.93 -12.75 -1.77
C LEU A 35 -9.03 -14.01 -1.69
N GLU A 36 -8.51 -14.49 -2.82
CA GLU A 36 -7.67 -15.68 -2.82
C GLU A 36 -6.35 -15.43 -2.07
N LEU A 37 -5.69 -14.31 -2.35
CA LEU A 37 -4.49 -13.87 -1.62
C LEU A 37 -4.83 -13.56 -0.16
N ALA A 38 -5.94 -12.86 0.11
CA ALA A 38 -6.35 -12.50 1.46
C ALA A 38 -6.57 -13.74 2.36
N ARG A 39 -7.14 -14.82 1.81
CA ARG A 39 -7.29 -16.09 2.53
C ARG A 39 -5.95 -16.71 2.94
N GLU A 40 -4.96 -16.68 2.05
CA GLU A 40 -3.62 -17.16 2.38
C GLU A 40 -2.90 -16.26 3.40
N ILE A 41 -3.10 -14.94 3.33
CA ILE A 41 -2.58 -13.98 4.32
C ILE A 41 -3.17 -14.26 5.71
N VAL A 42 -4.50 -14.42 5.83
CA VAL A 42 -5.15 -14.74 7.11
C VAL A 42 -4.60 -16.03 7.70
N ARG A 43 -4.43 -17.09 6.88
CA ARG A 43 -3.80 -18.34 7.33
C ARG A 43 -2.36 -18.14 7.78
N ALA A 44 -1.60 -17.31 7.07
CA ALA A 44 -0.23 -17.00 7.43
C ALA A 44 -0.14 -16.20 8.74
N CYS A 45 -1.05 -15.25 9.00
CA CYS A 45 -1.13 -14.53 10.27
C CYS A 45 -1.33 -15.49 11.45
N TRP A 46 -2.29 -16.42 11.34
CA TRP A 46 -2.50 -17.43 12.38
C TRP A 46 -1.29 -18.33 12.60
N ARG A 47 -0.61 -18.76 11.52
CA ARG A 47 0.64 -19.54 11.64
C ARG A 47 1.77 -18.77 12.27
N SER A 48 1.77 -17.44 12.16
CA SER A 48 2.78 -16.55 12.75
C SER A 48 2.50 -16.16 14.20
N GLY A 49 1.42 -16.67 14.80
CA GLY A 49 1.12 -16.44 16.22
C GLY A 49 0.22 -15.22 16.49
N ALA A 50 -0.50 -14.71 15.48
CA ALA A 50 -1.47 -13.63 15.71
C ALA A 50 -2.49 -14.04 16.78
N ALA A 51 -2.79 -13.10 17.71
CA ALA A 51 -3.79 -13.32 18.75
C ALA A 51 -5.21 -13.18 18.21
N ASP A 52 -5.39 -12.25 17.26
CA ASP A 52 -6.66 -12.10 16.54
C ASP A 52 -6.43 -11.61 15.11
N VAL A 53 -7.33 -12.00 14.19
CA VAL A 53 -7.29 -11.58 12.79
C VAL A 53 -8.70 -11.19 12.35
N ASP A 54 -8.94 -9.90 12.24
CA ASP A 54 -10.18 -9.36 11.66
C ASP A 54 -10.03 -9.11 10.15
N THR A 55 -11.15 -9.16 9.42
CA THR A 55 -11.17 -8.97 7.97
C THR A 55 -12.21 -7.96 7.53
N ILE A 56 -11.78 -6.98 6.75
CA ILE A 56 -12.66 -5.98 6.13
C ILE A 56 -12.66 -6.22 4.62
N ILE A 57 -13.79 -6.66 4.08
CA ILE A 57 -13.93 -6.96 2.66
C ILE A 57 -14.78 -5.87 2.02
N SER A 58 -14.26 -5.25 0.97
CA SER A 58 -14.98 -4.31 0.12
C SER A 58 -15.29 -4.95 -1.23
N ASP A 59 -16.27 -4.39 -1.92
CA ASP A 59 -16.62 -4.79 -3.28
C ASP A 59 -16.63 -3.55 -4.17
N ASN A 60 -15.85 -3.62 -5.25
CA ASN A 60 -15.64 -2.51 -6.17
C ASN A 60 -16.92 -2.15 -6.95
N ASP A 61 -17.71 -3.13 -7.38
CA ASP A 61 -18.95 -2.89 -8.12
C ASP A 61 -20.05 -2.33 -7.21
N MET A 62 -20.12 -2.78 -5.95
CA MET A 62 -21.00 -2.16 -4.95
C MET A 62 -20.60 -0.72 -4.63
N ALA A 63 -19.31 -0.43 -4.61
CA ALA A 63 -18.80 0.92 -4.42
C ALA A 63 -19.17 1.82 -5.62
N LEU A 64 -19.00 1.32 -6.85
CA LEU A 64 -19.40 2.03 -8.07
C LEU A 64 -20.91 2.30 -8.06
N GLY A 65 -21.74 1.27 -7.85
CA GLY A 65 -23.20 1.41 -7.80
C GLY A 65 -23.67 2.46 -6.76
N ARG A 66 -22.95 2.59 -5.64
CA ARG A 66 -23.23 3.69 -4.70
C ARG A 66 -22.99 5.06 -5.32
N PHE A 67 -21.91 5.25 -6.08
CA PHE A 67 -21.63 6.53 -6.74
C PHE A 67 -22.60 6.84 -7.88
N GLU A 68 -23.13 5.84 -8.55
CA GLU A 68 -24.09 5.98 -9.65
C GLU A 68 -25.52 6.26 -9.13
N GLU A 69 -26.00 5.47 -8.16
CA GLU A 69 -27.40 5.37 -7.80
C GLU A 69 -27.79 6.11 -6.51
N ALA A 70 -26.83 6.39 -5.61
CA ALA A 70 -27.17 7.00 -4.35
C ALA A 70 -27.55 8.48 -4.51
N LYS A 71 -28.42 8.97 -3.60
CA LYS A 71 -28.74 10.39 -3.52
C LYS A 71 -27.49 11.22 -3.21
N SER A 72 -27.40 12.40 -3.80
CA SER A 72 -26.22 13.26 -3.76
C SER A 72 -25.76 13.61 -2.33
N GLU A 73 -26.70 13.78 -1.39
CA GLU A 73 -26.45 14.14 0.00
C GLU A 73 -25.66 13.05 0.77
N VAL A 74 -25.69 11.81 0.30
CA VAL A 74 -24.95 10.68 0.91
C VAL A 74 -23.45 10.92 0.92
N PHE A 75 -22.94 11.72 -0.02
CA PHE A 75 -21.50 11.97 -0.16
C PHE A 75 -20.97 13.08 0.78
N ASP A 76 -21.86 13.85 1.41
CA ASP A 76 -21.47 14.89 2.38
C ASP A 76 -21.16 14.32 3.76
N HIS A 77 -21.51 13.07 4.01
CA HIS A 77 -21.40 12.45 5.33
C HIS A 77 -20.68 11.11 5.27
N TYR A 78 -19.66 10.96 6.10
CA TYR A 78 -19.03 9.66 6.32
C TYR A 78 -19.65 9.01 7.56
N PRO A 79 -20.12 7.74 7.51
CA PRO A 79 -20.80 7.11 8.63
C PRO A 79 -19.92 6.98 9.87
N GLN A 80 -20.36 7.53 11.00
CA GLN A 80 -19.58 7.56 12.24
C GLN A 80 -19.21 6.13 12.72
N PHE A 81 -20.11 5.16 12.61
CA PHE A 81 -19.83 3.78 13.03
C PHE A 81 -18.63 3.17 12.32
N LYS A 82 -18.32 3.58 11.07
CA LYS A 82 -17.13 3.13 10.35
C LYS A 82 -15.86 3.75 10.91
N VAL A 83 -15.95 5.01 11.35
CA VAL A 83 -14.85 5.68 12.04
C VAL A 83 -14.59 4.99 13.37
N ASP A 84 -15.64 4.78 14.18
CA ASP A 84 -15.56 4.14 15.48
C ASP A 84 -14.97 2.72 15.39
N TYR A 85 -15.39 1.96 14.37
CA TYR A 85 -14.86 0.62 14.12
C TYR A 85 -13.35 0.67 13.80
N SER A 86 -12.93 1.55 12.90
CA SER A 86 -11.52 1.71 12.56
C SER A 86 -10.70 2.26 13.72
N GLU A 87 -11.24 3.21 14.47
CA GLU A 87 -10.56 3.75 15.65
C GLU A 87 -10.38 2.69 16.76
N ASN A 88 -11.36 1.81 16.94
CA ASN A 88 -11.23 0.70 17.88
C ASN A 88 -10.12 -0.26 17.48
N HIS A 89 -9.92 -0.56 16.20
CA HIS A 89 -8.75 -1.31 15.75
C HIS A 89 -7.43 -0.64 16.16
N MET A 90 -7.33 0.70 15.97
CA MET A 90 -6.13 1.43 16.38
C MET A 90 -5.90 1.38 17.89
N LYS A 91 -6.95 1.60 18.68
CA LYS A 91 -6.89 1.55 20.17
C LYS A 91 -6.49 0.16 20.70
N LEU A 92 -6.92 -0.88 20.02
CA LEU A 92 -6.59 -2.28 20.35
C LEU A 92 -5.32 -2.77 19.64
N LYS A 93 -4.58 -1.87 19.01
CA LYS A 93 -3.30 -2.14 18.30
C LYS A 93 -3.41 -3.22 17.23
N TYR A 94 -4.48 -3.20 16.43
CA TYR A 94 -4.52 -4.03 15.23
C TYR A 94 -3.55 -3.46 14.19
N HIS A 95 -2.54 -4.23 13.84
CA HIS A 95 -1.66 -3.95 12.72
C HIS A 95 -2.38 -4.20 11.41
N ARG A 96 -2.02 -3.46 10.36
CA ARG A 96 -2.85 -3.40 9.16
C ARG A 96 -2.18 -4.04 7.95
N ILE A 97 -2.87 -4.97 7.31
CA ILE A 97 -2.53 -5.49 5.98
C ILE A 97 -3.61 -5.01 5.02
N SER A 98 -3.21 -4.28 3.98
CA SER A 98 -4.11 -3.82 2.92
C SER A 98 -3.72 -4.49 1.60
N VAL A 99 -4.64 -5.27 1.04
CA VAL A 99 -4.47 -5.92 -0.25
C VAL A 99 -5.57 -5.45 -1.18
N SER A 100 -5.19 -5.03 -2.37
CA SER A 100 -6.16 -4.61 -3.38
C SER A 100 -5.76 -5.07 -4.78
N ALA A 101 -6.76 -5.32 -5.59
CA ALA A 101 -6.62 -5.54 -7.01
C ALA A 101 -7.06 -4.25 -7.76
N PRO A 102 -6.11 -3.40 -8.23
CA PRO A 102 -6.47 -2.10 -8.80
C PRO A 102 -7.41 -2.22 -10.01
N ARG A 103 -8.45 -1.39 -10.02
CA ARG A 103 -9.35 -1.16 -11.16
C ARG A 103 -9.24 0.31 -11.55
N LEU A 104 -8.28 0.62 -12.42
CA LEU A 104 -7.81 1.99 -12.70
C LEU A 104 -8.89 2.91 -13.31
N ASP A 105 -9.86 2.35 -13.99
CA ASP A 105 -10.95 3.05 -14.68
C ASP A 105 -12.30 2.98 -13.96
N LEU A 106 -12.35 2.35 -12.77
CA LEU A 106 -13.60 2.07 -12.06
C LEU A 106 -14.52 3.27 -11.91
N PHE A 107 -13.96 4.44 -11.64
CA PHE A 107 -14.72 5.67 -11.37
C PHE A 107 -14.60 6.74 -12.47
N GLN A 108 -14.09 6.37 -13.67
CA GLN A 108 -13.86 7.34 -14.76
C GLN A 108 -15.12 8.06 -15.22
N ASP A 109 -16.27 7.37 -15.22
CA ASP A 109 -17.56 7.91 -15.66
C ASP A 109 -18.42 8.46 -14.51
N VAL A 110 -17.92 8.39 -13.27
CA VAL A 110 -18.59 8.95 -12.11
C VAL A 110 -18.47 10.48 -12.10
N GLU A 111 -19.58 11.17 -11.77
CA GLU A 111 -19.60 12.63 -11.63
C GLU A 111 -18.50 13.10 -10.67
N PRO A 112 -17.54 13.93 -11.11
CA PRO A 112 -16.38 14.33 -10.29
C PRO A 112 -16.75 14.99 -8.96
N ASP A 113 -17.89 15.68 -8.88
CA ASP A 113 -18.34 16.32 -7.63
C ASP A 113 -18.72 15.31 -6.56
N ARG A 114 -19.31 14.17 -6.93
CA ARG A 114 -19.61 13.07 -5.99
C ARG A 114 -18.35 12.50 -5.37
N LEU A 115 -17.33 12.23 -6.19
CA LEU A 115 -16.03 11.73 -5.75
C LEU A 115 -15.35 12.75 -4.82
N ARG A 116 -15.34 14.03 -5.21
CA ARG A 116 -14.75 15.11 -4.41
C ARG A 116 -15.42 15.24 -3.03
N ARG A 117 -16.75 15.28 -2.98
CA ARG A 117 -17.53 15.41 -1.73
C ARG A 117 -17.30 14.22 -0.82
N PHE A 118 -17.33 13.00 -1.37
CA PHE A 118 -17.03 11.80 -0.61
C PHE A 118 -15.60 11.83 -0.05
N SER A 119 -14.60 12.19 -0.86
CA SER A 119 -13.21 12.27 -0.41
C SER A 119 -13.03 13.30 0.72
N ILE A 120 -13.67 14.46 0.62
CA ILE A 120 -13.63 15.50 1.67
C ILE A 120 -14.26 14.97 2.96
N SER A 121 -15.46 14.38 2.89
CA SER A 121 -16.16 13.86 4.06
C SER A 121 -15.41 12.69 4.72
N ALA A 122 -14.87 11.77 3.91
CA ALA A 122 -14.09 10.64 4.39
C ALA A 122 -12.78 11.08 5.04
N ASN A 123 -11.98 11.92 4.38
CA ASN A 123 -10.70 12.41 4.91
C ASN A 123 -10.88 13.16 6.23
N LYS A 124 -11.89 14.03 6.31
CA LYS A 124 -12.21 14.74 7.55
C LYS A 124 -12.60 13.79 8.68
N ALA A 125 -13.39 12.77 8.38
CA ALA A 125 -13.87 11.82 9.38
C ALA A 125 -12.75 10.87 9.86
N THR A 126 -11.80 10.49 8.97
CA THR A 126 -10.73 9.54 9.28
C THR A 126 -9.43 10.21 9.74
N GLU A 127 -9.34 11.55 9.76
CA GLU A 127 -8.15 12.28 10.24
C GLU A 127 -7.66 11.79 11.62
N PRO A 128 -8.52 11.56 12.63
CA PRO A 128 -8.06 11.06 13.93
C PRO A 128 -7.40 9.68 13.86
N ILE A 129 -7.83 8.84 12.91
CA ILE A 129 -7.28 7.48 12.72
C ILE A 129 -5.85 7.56 12.16
N MET A 130 -5.60 8.48 11.22
CA MET A 130 -4.28 8.66 10.62
C MET A 130 -3.21 9.00 11.66
N ARG A 131 -3.56 9.72 12.72
CA ARG A 131 -2.63 10.06 13.80
C ARG A 131 -2.05 8.85 14.51
N TYR A 132 -2.81 7.76 14.63
CA TYR A 132 -2.28 6.51 15.21
C TYR A 132 -1.20 5.87 14.31
N MET A 133 -1.31 6.04 12.99
CA MET A 133 -0.28 5.56 12.05
C MET A 133 0.95 6.45 12.06
N ASP A 134 0.78 7.76 12.21
CA ASP A 134 1.88 8.75 12.24
C ASP A 134 2.81 8.56 13.45
N VAL A 135 2.29 8.10 14.58
CA VAL A 135 3.12 7.79 15.78
C VAL A 135 3.94 6.51 15.63
N GLY A 136 3.65 5.69 14.61
CA GLY A 136 4.39 4.47 14.30
C GLY A 136 4.09 3.25 15.17
N ASP A 137 3.12 3.34 16.10
CA ASP A 137 2.71 2.22 16.95
C ASP A 137 2.01 1.09 16.17
N ILE A 138 1.46 1.41 15.01
CA ILE A 138 0.74 0.48 14.16
C ILE A 138 1.60 0.13 12.94
N LYS A 139 2.03 -1.12 12.85
CA LYS A 139 2.67 -1.65 11.66
C LYS A 139 1.63 -1.77 10.54
N TRP A 140 2.03 -1.50 9.33
CA TRP A 140 1.14 -1.63 8.18
C TRP A 140 1.88 -2.06 6.92
N VAL A 141 1.18 -2.72 6.02
CA VAL A 141 1.68 -3.06 4.69
C VAL A 141 0.58 -2.90 3.65
N VAL A 142 0.98 -2.41 2.48
CA VAL A 142 0.16 -2.41 1.28
C VAL A 142 0.77 -3.37 0.27
N ALA A 143 -0.06 -4.24 -0.29
CA ALA A 143 0.33 -5.21 -1.30
C ALA A 143 -0.73 -5.30 -2.40
N ALA A 144 -0.31 -5.64 -3.61
CA ALA A 144 -1.20 -5.77 -4.75
C ALA A 144 -1.60 -7.22 -5.02
N ALA A 145 -2.82 -7.41 -5.51
CA ALA A 145 -3.28 -8.65 -6.14
C ALA A 145 -3.63 -8.38 -7.62
N ALA A 146 -3.59 -9.41 -8.46
CA ALA A 146 -4.01 -9.28 -9.83
C ALA A 146 -5.54 -9.25 -9.95
N SER A 147 -6.06 -8.39 -10.84
CA SER A 147 -7.46 -8.42 -11.30
C SER A 147 -7.52 -8.63 -12.81
N GLU A 148 -8.63 -9.14 -13.31
CA GLU A 148 -8.84 -9.38 -14.75
C GLU A 148 -8.69 -8.09 -15.56
N LEU A 149 -9.29 -7.00 -15.08
CA LEU A 149 -9.23 -5.71 -15.75
C LEU A 149 -7.79 -5.19 -15.82
N TRP A 150 -7.06 -5.25 -14.70
CA TRP A 150 -5.66 -4.85 -14.66
C TRP A 150 -4.79 -5.73 -15.56
N ALA A 151 -5.01 -7.04 -15.55
CA ALA A 151 -4.31 -7.98 -16.43
C ALA A 151 -4.55 -7.67 -17.92
N LYS A 152 -5.80 -7.41 -18.30
CA LYS A 152 -6.16 -7.06 -19.68
C LYS A 152 -5.66 -5.68 -20.10
N THR A 153 -5.45 -4.75 -19.18
CA THR A 153 -4.82 -3.46 -19.47
C THR A 153 -3.35 -3.62 -19.87
N PHE A 154 -2.61 -4.52 -19.21
CA PHE A 154 -1.21 -4.77 -19.51
C PHE A 154 -0.97 -5.80 -20.64
N PHE A 155 -1.87 -6.75 -20.79
CA PHE A 155 -1.78 -7.84 -21.76
C PHE A 155 -3.08 -7.95 -22.58
N PRO A 156 -3.41 -6.91 -23.37
CA PRO A 156 -4.68 -6.82 -24.08
C PRO A 156 -4.85 -7.95 -25.13
N GLU A 157 -3.74 -8.47 -25.65
CA GLU A 157 -3.71 -9.52 -26.68
C GLU A 157 -3.90 -10.95 -26.13
N LEU A 158 -3.63 -11.18 -24.82
CA LEU A 158 -3.74 -12.51 -24.25
C LEU A 158 -5.19 -12.86 -23.86
N PRO A 159 -5.59 -14.13 -23.88
CA PRO A 159 -6.78 -14.58 -23.17
C PRO A 159 -6.74 -14.19 -21.68
N VAL A 160 -7.91 -14.03 -21.05
CA VAL A 160 -8.00 -13.54 -19.64
C VAL A 160 -7.16 -14.37 -18.69
N ASP A 161 -7.27 -15.70 -18.76
CA ASP A 161 -6.54 -16.60 -17.87
C ASP A 161 -5.01 -16.46 -18.03
N GLU A 162 -4.53 -16.36 -19.27
CA GLU A 162 -3.11 -16.17 -19.58
C GLU A 162 -2.62 -14.77 -19.14
N ALA A 163 -3.44 -13.73 -19.34
CA ALA A 163 -3.16 -12.38 -18.90
C ALA A 163 -3.06 -12.30 -17.35
N MET A 164 -3.97 -12.98 -16.65
CA MET A 164 -3.94 -13.09 -15.19
C MET A 164 -2.67 -13.80 -14.69
N ASP A 165 -2.30 -14.92 -15.33
CA ASP A 165 -1.07 -15.64 -14.97
C ASP A 165 0.16 -14.78 -15.23
N ALA A 166 0.21 -14.08 -16.36
CA ALA A 166 1.31 -13.16 -16.69
C ALA A 166 1.41 -11.99 -15.69
N LEU A 167 0.29 -11.43 -15.26
CA LEU A 167 0.27 -10.36 -14.27
C LEU A 167 0.75 -10.86 -12.89
N TRP A 168 0.29 -12.04 -12.44
CA TRP A 168 0.77 -12.64 -11.20
C TRP A 168 2.27 -12.88 -11.22
N GLU A 169 2.84 -13.37 -12.31
CA GLU A 169 4.30 -13.54 -12.44
C GLU A 169 5.04 -12.19 -12.31
N LYS A 170 4.48 -11.09 -12.84
CA LYS A 170 5.06 -9.75 -12.66
C LYS A 170 4.98 -9.27 -11.20
N ILE A 171 3.85 -9.50 -10.52
CA ILE A 171 3.69 -9.18 -9.09
C ILE A 171 4.68 -9.99 -8.25
N PHE A 172 4.78 -11.29 -8.47
CA PHE A 172 5.72 -12.15 -7.76
C PHE A 172 7.17 -11.69 -7.97
N ALA A 173 7.56 -11.43 -9.22
CA ALA A 173 8.91 -10.95 -9.51
C ALA A 173 9.20 -9.60 -8.86
N ALA A 174 8.26 -8.63 -8.92
CA ALA A 174 8.40 -7.34 -8.28
C ALA A 174 8.52 -7.47 -6.75
N CYS A 175 7.78 -8.41 -6.15
CA CYS A 175 7.81 -8.70 -4.72
C CYS A 175 8.89 -9.72 -4.32
N ARG A 176 9.81 -10.06 -5.22
CA ARG A 176 10.95 -10.98 -4.96
C ARG A 176 10.53 -12.38 -4.52
N ILE A 177 9.39 -12.84 -5.05
CA ILE A 177 8.89 -14.20 -4.81
C ILE A 177 9.39 -15.10 -5.94
N SER A 178 10.24 -16.04 -5.61
CA SER A 178 10.81 -17.01 -6.55
C SER A 178 10.88 -18.41 -5.92
N ASP A 179 11.32 -19.38 -6.72
CA ASP A 179 11.64 -20.72 -6.23
C ASP A 179 13.13 -20.88 -5.88
N GLU A 180 13.95 -19.92 -6.30
CA GLU A 180 15.41 -19.99 -6.18
C GLU A 180 15.92 -19.42 -4.84
N LEU A 181 15.28 -18.36 -4.33
CA LEU A 181 15.72 -17.68 -3.12
C LEU A 181 14.53 -17.53 -2.15
N ASP A 182 14.81 -17.75 -0.88
CA ASP A 182 13.82 -17.47 0.17
C ASP A 182 13.45 -15.98 0.20
N ALA A 183 12.16 -15.70 0.25
CA ALA A 183 11.66 -14.32 0.18
C ALA A 183 12.19 -13.44 1.32
N VAL A 184 12.38 -13.98 2.53
CA VAL A 184 12.94 -13.23 3.67
C VAL A 184 14.35 -12.76 3.34
N THR A 185 15.21 -13.66 2.89
CA THR A 185 16.58 -13.34 2.49
C THR A 185 16.62 -12.31 1.37
N ALA A 186 15.78 -12.47 0.32
CA ALA A 186 15.72 -11.54 -0.80
C ALA A 186 15.32 -10.12 -0.35
N TRP A 187 14.39 -10.02 0.58
CA TRP A 187 13.95 -8.74 1.13
C TRP A 187 14.97 -8.12 2.09
N GLU A 188 15.67 -8.91 2.90
CA GLU A 188 16.77 -8.41 3.76
C GLU A 188 17.90 -7.80 2.93
N GLU A 189 18.31 -8.47 1.85
CA GLU A 189 19.31 -7.95 0.92
C GLU A 189 18.86 -6.66 0.23
N HIS A 190 17.58 -6.61 -0.16
CA HIS A 190 17.02 -5.42 -0.78
C HIS A 190 16.91 -4.24 0.19
N ASP A 191 16.40 -4.47 1.40
CA ASP A 191 16.32 -3.45 2.45
C ASP A 191 17.72 -2.90 2.80
N ALA A 192 18.71 -3.76 2.90
CA ALA A 192 20.10 -3.34 3.12
C ALA A 192 20.61 -2.39 2.02
N LYS A 193 20.26 -2.64 0.75
CA LYS A 193 20.59 -1.74 -0.37
C LYS A 193 19.89 -0.40 -0.25
N LEU A 194 18.58 -0.39 0.04
CA LEU A 194 17.82 0.85 0.22
C LEU A 194 18.38 1.66 1.40
N LYS A 195 18.70 1.02 2.52
CA LYS A 195 19.32 1.68 3.68
C LYS A 195 20.70 2.25 3.39
N ALA A 196 21.49 1.57 2.56
CA ALA A 196 22.80 2.11 2.13
C ALA A 196 22.65 3.39 1.31
N TYR A 197 21.68 3.43 0.38
CA TYR A 197 21.38 4.64 -0.39
C TYR A 197 20.75 5.74 0.47
N GLU A 198 19.84 5.41 1.39
CA GLU A 198 19.26 6.33 2.36
C GLU A 198 20.37 7.03 3.16
N ASN A 199 21.31 6.27 3.71
CA ASN A 199 22.43 6.80 4.47
C ASN A 199 23.31 7.73 3.61
N TRP A 200 23.67 7.29 2.40
CA TRP A 200 24.47 8.10 1.48
C TRP A 200 23.78 9.43 1.14
N LEU A 201 22.48 9.41 0.83
CA LEU A 201 21.71 10.63 0.53
C LEU A 201 21.63 11.58 1.74
N ASN A 202 21.47 11.03 2.95
CA ASN A 202 21.47 11.82 4.18
C ASN A 202 22.83 12.45 4.48
N GLU A 203 23.95 11.77 4.14
CA GLU A 203 25.31 12.32 4.26
C GLU A 203 25.57 13.46 3.28
N GLN A 204 25.00 13.39 2.06
CA GLN A 204 25.16 14.46 1.06
C GLN A 204 24.44 15.75 1.44
N ASN A 205 23.31 15.65 2.15
CA ASN A 205 22.49 16.79 2.60
C ASN A 205 22.19 17.79 1.46
N PHE A 206 21.71 17.31 0.33
CA PHE A 206 21.42 18.12 -0.84
C PHE A 206 20.38 19.20 -0.53
N ASP A 207 20.59 20.43 -1.04
CA ASP A 207 19.64 21.53 -0.87
C ASP A 207 18.47 21.46 -1.86
N TYR A 208 18.70 20.88 -3.04
CA TYR A 208 17.67 20.72 -4.08
C TYR A 208 17.94 19.53 -4.99
N LEU A 209 16.90 19.11 -5.72
CA LEU A 209 16.98 18.18 -6.84
C LEU A 209 16.75 18.96 -8.14
N HIS A 210 17.51 18.63 -9.20
CA HIS A 210 17.33 19.19 -10.53
C HIS A 210 17.00 18.06 -11.52
N TYR A 211 15.86 18.19 -12.17
CA TYR A 211 15.36 17.23 -13.16
C TYR A 211 15.50 17.82 -14.55
N GLU A 212 16.30 17.17 -15.40
CA GLU A 212 16.52 17.55 -16.80
C GLU A 212 16.09 16.40 -17.71
N ALA A 213 15.14 16.66 -18.60
CA ALA A 213 14.66 15.72 -19.61
C ALA A 213 14.03 16.49 -20.78
N PRO A 214 13.75 15.86 -21.95
CA PRO A 214 13.10 16.54 -23.07
C PRO A 214 11.76 17.19 -22.67
N GLY A 215 11.76 18.52 -22.57
CA GLY A 215 10.62 19.34 -22.16
C GLY A 215 10.51 19.59 -20.64
N THR A 216 11.43 19.06 -19.86
CA THR A 216 11.52 19.25 -18.42
C THR A 216 12.87 19.91 -18.07
N ASP A 217 12.79 21.01 -17.33
CA ASP A 217 13.89 21.66 -16.61
C ASP A 217 13.27 22.17 -15.31
N PHE A 218 13.41 21.37 -14.24
CA PHE A 218 12.65 21.58 -13.02
C PHE A 218 13.51 21.38 -11.77
N LYS A 219 13.56 22.39 -10.92
CA LYS A 219 14.24 22.35 -9.63
C LYS A 219 13.26 22.29 -8.48
N VAL A 220 13.52 21.40 -7.55
CA VAL A 220 12.77 21.23 -6.31
C VAL A 220 13.70 21.39 -5.13
N GLY A 221 13.57 22.48 -4.38
CA GLY A 221 14.27 22.66 -3.12
C GLY A 221 13.74 21.74 -2.05
N LEU A 222 14.62 21.16 -1.25
CA LEU A 222 14.26 20.31 -0.13
C LEU A 222 13.96 21.15 1.13
N ALA A 223 13.13 20.62 2.03
CA ALA A 223 12.82 21.28 3.29
C ALA A 223 14.07 21.36 4.17
N GLU A 224 14.17 22.40 5.01
CA GLU A 224 15.21 22.46 6.04
C GLU A 224 15.10 21.24 6.97
N GLN A 225 16.25 20.64 7.29
CA GLN A 225 16.30 19.42 8.11
C GLN A 225 15.55 18.20 7.50
N HIS A 226 15.34 18.20 6.19
CA HIS A 226 14.78 17.02 5.52
C HIS A 226 15.65 15.79 5.81
N ARG A 227 15.01 14.62 5.78
CA ARG A 227 15.68 13.34 5.80
C ARG A 227 15.22 12.49 4.62
N TRP A 228 16.13 11.73 4.08
CA TRP A 228 15.84 10.68 3.14
C TRP A 228 15.42 9.44 3.92
N ILE A 229 14.37 8.79 3.49
CA ILE A 229 13.83 7.56 4.08
C ILE A 229 13.52 6.58 2.94
N GLY A 230 13.79 5.29 3.17
CA GLY A 230 13.48 4.22 2.21
C GLY A 230 13.51 2.85 2.87
N GLY A 231 12.93 1.86 2.22
CA GLY A 231 12.88 0.50 2.74
C GLY A 231 12.04 0.33 3.99
N SER A 232 12.56 -0.42 4.95
CA SER A 232 11.86 -0.74 6.20
C SER A 232 11.70 0.46 7.14
N SER A 233 10.61 0.41 7.91
CA SER A 233 10.35 1.28 9.05
C SER A 233 10.53 0.53 10.37
N LEU A 234 10.65 1.27 11.48
CA LEU A 234 10.70 0.72 12.83
C LEU A 234 9.55 1.26 13.66
N THR A 235 8.93 0.39 14.44
CA THR A 235 8.04 0.81 15.52
C THR A 235 8.85 1.44 16.68
N PRO A 236 8.23 2.19 17.59
CA PRO A 236 8.93 2.76 18.75
C PRO A 236 9.64 1.72 19.64
N ASP A 237 9.14 0.49 19.69
CA ASP A 237 9.72 -0.64 20.39
C ASP A 237 10.75 -1.44 19.56
N GLY A 238 11.07 -0.96 18.34
CA GLY A 238 12.16 -1.48 17.51
C GLY A 238 11.79 -2.64 16.59
N VAL A 239 10.51 -2.97 16.41
CA VAL A 239 10.08 -3.99 15.44
C VAL A 239 10.15 -3.41 14.04
N ARG A 240 10.92 -4.07 13.17
CA ARG A 240 11.07 -3.69 11.76
C ARG A 240 9.89 -4.21 10.94
N TYR A 241 9.38 -3.40 10.02
CA TYR A 241 8.34 -3.79 9.08
C TYR A 241 8.52 -3.07 7.72
N MET A 242 7.91 -3.59 6.66
CA MET A 242 7.99 -3.06 5.30
C MET A 242 6.61 -2.57 4.86
N ALA A 243 6.43 -1.25 4.83
CA ALA A 243 5.12 -0.63 4.60
C ALA A 243 4.54 -0.85 3.19
N ASN A 244 5.40 -1.05 2.19
CA ASN A 244 4.97 -1.29 0.80
C ASN A 244 5.66 -2.51 0.22
N MET A 245 4.89 -3.37 -0.45
CA MET A 245 5.42 -4.54 -1.14
C MET A 245 4.85 -4.60 -2.56
N PRO A 246 5.66 -4.23 -3.58
CA PRO A 246 7.08 -3.88 -3.52
C PRO A 246 7.34 -2.46 -3.02
N THR A 247 8.60 -2.17 -2.69
CA THR A 247 9.13 -0.82 -2.49
C THR A 247 10.52 -0.74 -3.12
N GLU A 248 10.74 0.30 -3.94
CA GLU A 248 11.99 0.55 -4.68
C GLU A 248 12.48 1.97 -4.47
N GLU A 249 11.75 2.75 -3.68
CA GLU A 249 11.94 4.18 -3.58
C GLU A 249 12.69 4.61 -2.32
N ILE A 250 13.40 5.73 -2.47
CA ILE A 250 13.92 6.51 -1.37
C ILE A 250 13.38 7.91 -1.58
N PHE A 251 12.75 8.47 -0.59
CA PHE A 251 12.05 9.74 -0.71
C PHE A 251 12.42 10.72 0.41
N SER A 252 12.13 11.99 0.16
CA SER A 252 12.33 13.06 1.12
C SER A 252 11.25 14.12 0.97
N THR A 253 11.30 15.17 1.80
CA THR A 253 10.26 16.20 1.84
C THR A 253 10.67 17.42 1.01
N PRO A 254 9.93 17.76 -0.07
CA PRO A 254 10.13 18.98 -0.81
C PRO A 254 9.64 20.20 -0.02
N HIS A 255 10.25 21.36 -0.27
CA HIS A 255 9.78 22.61 0.29
C HIS A 255 8.78 23.27 -0.68
N ALA A 256 7.52 23.45 -0.25
CA ALA A 256 6.40 23.88 -1.08
C ALA A 256 6.62 25.21 -1.86
N LYS A 257 7.51 26.10 -1.40
CA LYS A 257 7.79 27.40 -2.04
C LYS A 257 9.13 27.44 -2.79
N ARG A 258 9.81 26.30 -2.93
CA ARG A 258 11.14 26.19 -3.58
C ARG A 258 11.08 25.26 -4.78
N ALA A 259 9.97 25.30 -5.52
CA ALA A 259 9.81 24.58 -6.78
C ALA A 259 9.77 25.61 -7.91
N GLU A 260 10.65 25.46 -8.91
CA GLU A 260 10.74 26.36 -10.06
C GLU A 260 11.09 25.61 -11.34
N GLY A 261 10.65 26.14 -12.48
CA GLY A 261 10.94 25.57 -13.79
C GLY A 261 9.73 25.00 -14.50
N LYS A 262 9.98 24.09 -15.43
CA LYS A 262 8.98 23.47 -16.30
C LYS A 262 9.05 21.94 -16.17
N LEU A 263 7.92 21.34 -15.94
CA LEU A 263 7.74 19.89 -15.93
C LEU A 263 6.80 19.47 -17.07
N LYS A 264 7.20 18.47 -17.87
CA LYS A 264 6.37 17.90 -18.95
C LYS A 264 6.13 16.42 -18.68
#